data_8d466bb7c3b14ed71a989ec18ae44a73
#
_entry.id   8d466bb7c3b14ed71a989ec18ae44a73
#
_cell.length_a   1.000
_cell.length_b   1.000
_cell.length_c   1.000
_cell.angle_alpha   90.00
_cell.angle_beta   90.00
_cell.angle_gamma   90.00
#
_symmetry.space_group_name_H-M   'P 1'
#
loop_
_entity.id
_entity.type
_entity.pdbx_description
1 polymer ?
#
loop_
_entity_poly.entity_id
_entity_poly.type
_entity_poly.pdbx_seq_one_letter_code
_entity_poly.pdbx_strand_id
1 'polypeptide(L)'
;MGGYLVLSDSYVLWLHEQSDKGNPDESLRDYKFYCFAGKPELLYVSDHLDDHTKAHMIFADMDYHLEPFNRGDYQHFESLPPKPEKFEEMKQIVKTLAKNISFVRVDLYEINHKVYFGELTFHPCAGFMPFEPELWDKKLGKMIRLPPNRGGT
;
A
#
# COMPACT_ATOMS: atom_id res chain seq x y z
N MET A 1 16.69 -2.83 -13.37
CA MET A 1 16.76 -3.50 -12.06
C MET A 1 15.87 -2.71 -11.11
N GLY A 2 14.73 -3.27 -10.74
CA GLY A 2 13.86 -2.71 -9.71
C GLY A 2 14.48 -2.97 -8.34
N GLY A 3 15.01 -1.93 -7.69
CA GLY A 3 15.51 -2.07 -6.34
C GLY A 3 14.33 -2.19 -5.37
N TYR A 4 14.24 -3.33 -4.69
CA TYR A 4 13.39 -3.48 -3.52
C TYR A 4 14.24 -3.15 -2.30
N LEU A 5 13.82 -2.20 -1.47
CA LEU A 5 14.30 -2.13 -0.11
C LEU A 5 13.46 -3.13 0.69
N VAL A 6 13.89 -4.38 0.71
CA VAL A 6 13.22 -5.44 1.48
C VAL A 6 13.71 -5.36 2.91
N LEU A 7 12.79 -5.22 3.84
CA LEU A 7 13.07 -5.43 5.24
C LEU A 7 13.43 -6.90 5.47
N SER A 8 14.33 -7.17 6.41
CA SER A 8 14.69 -8.55 6.74
C SER A 8 13.47 -9.32 7.28
N ASP A 9 13.40 -10.61 7.00
CA ASP A 9 12.34 -11.50 7.52
C ASP A 9 12.19 -11.37 9.05
N SER A 10 13.29 -11.13 9.76
CA SER A 10 13.30 -10.90 11.21
C SER A 10 12.55 -9.65 11.65
N TYR A 11 12.52 -8.59 10.82
CA TYR A 11 11.76 -7.38 11.13
C TYR A 11 10.26 -7.60 10.88
N VAL A 12 9.90 -8.31 9.84
CA VAL A 12 8.50 -8.68 9.56
C VAL A 12 7.97 -9.57 10.67
N LEU A 13 8.73 -10.57 11.10
CA LEU A 13 8.37 -11.43 12.25
C LEU A 13 8.20 -10.61 13.54
N TRP A 14 9.10 -9.66 13.79
CA TRP A 14 8.98 -8.78 14.94
C TRP A 14 7.72 -7.90 14.88
N LEU A 15 7.34 -7.39 13.69
CA LEU A 15 6.09 -6.66 13.51
C LEU A 15 4.87 -7.53 13.83
N HIS A 16 4.84 -8.77 13.38
CA HIS A 16 3.79 -9.74 13.72
C HIS A 16 3.71 -9.97 15.23
N GLU A 17 4.83 -10.24 15.90
CA GLU A 17 4.88 -10.40 17.37
C GLU A 17 4.37 -9.18 18.13
N GLN A 18 4.55 -7.95 17.59
CA GLN A 18 4.02 -6.74 18.20
C GLN A 18 2.51 -6.61 17.96
N SER A 19 2.00 -7.04 16.78
CA SER A 19 0.58 -6.95 16.45
C SER A 19 -0.27 -7.89 17.31
N ASP A 20 0.20 -9.10 17.60
CA ASP A 20 -0.46 -10.07 18.47
C ASP A 20 -0.76 -9.51 19.86
N LYS A 21 -0.02 -8.47 20.26
CA LYS A 21 -0.17 -7.79 21.55
C LYS A 21 -1.11 -6.60 21.55
N GLY A 22 -1.56 -6.14 20.38
CA GLY A 22 -2.22 -4.83 20.29
C GLY A 22 -3.42 -4.70 19.36
N ASN A 23 -3.68 -5.63 18.45
CA ASN A 23 -4.83 -5.58 17.57
C ASN A 23 -5.97 -6.48 18.08
N PRO A 24 -7.21 -5.97 18.18
CA PRO A 24 -8.34 -6.73 18.72
C PRO A 24 -8.71 -7.99 17.93
N ASP A 25 -8.34 -8.05 16.66
CA ASP A 25 -8.59 -9.16 15.74
C ASP A 25 -7.32 -9.98 15.43
N GLU A 26 -6.26 -9.77 16.19
CA GLU A 26 -4.97 -10.51 16.12
C GLU A 26 -4.30 -10.46 14.73
N SER A 27 -4.80 -9.66 13.78
CA SER A 27 -4.22 -9.53 12.46
C SER A 27 -3.39 -8.25 12.29
N LEU A 28 -2.21 -8.37 11.72
CA LEU A 28 -1.40 -7.24 11.31
C LEU A 28 -1.99 -6.65 10.02
N ARG A 29 -2.52 -5.42 10.11
CA ARG A 29 -2.99 -4.70 8.93
C ARG A 29 -1.86 -3.95 8.26
N ASP A 30 -1.79 -4.11 6.96
CA ASP A 30 -0.83 -3.49 6.08
C ASP A 30 -1.53 -2.37 5.28
N TYR A 31 -1.01 -1.15 5.38
CA TYR A 31 -1.53 0.04 4.73
C TYR A 31 -0.59 0.44 3.59
N LYS A 32 -1.00 0.15 2.34
CA LYS A 32 -0.17 0.29 1.15
C LYS A 32 -0.62 1.49 0.31
N PHE A 33 0.13 2.59 0.45
CA PHE A 33 -0.16 3.85 -0.23
C PHE A 33 0.43 3.89 -1.62
N TYR A 34 -0.40 4.05 -2.64
CA TYR A 34 0.02 4.32 -4.01
C TYR A 34 0.22 5.82 -4.20
N CYS A 35 1.44 6.20 -4.52
CA CYS A 35 1.84 7.58 -4.68
C CYS A 35 2.16 7.88 -6.13
N PHE A 36 1.55 8.94 -6.65
CA PHE A 36 1.77 9.42 -8.02
C PHE A 36 2.33 10.83 -7.97
N ALA A 37 3.47 11.07 -8.65
CA ALA A 37 4.17 12.35 -8.66
C ALA A 37 4.39 12.95 -7.25
N GLY A 38 4.76 12.10 -6.29
CA GLY A 38 5.05 12.48 -4.91
C GLY A 38 3.83 12.64 -4.00
N LYS A 39 2.62 12.31 -4.47
CA LYS A 39 1.37 12.44 -3.71
C LYS A 39 0.73 11.08 -3.48
N PRO A 40 0.34 10.74 -2.24
CA PRO A 40 -0.53 9.60 -2.01
C PRO A 40 -1.92 9.90 -2.58
N GLU A 41 -2.43 9.04 -3.43
CA GLU A 41 -3.72 9.21 -4.11
C GLU A 41 -4.66 8.03 -3.85
N LEU A 42 -4.10 6.89 -3.48
CA LEU A 42 -4.82 5.64 -3.32
C LEU A 42 -4.18 4.81 -2.22
N LEU A 43 -4.99 4.10 -1.47
CA LEU A 43 -4.57 3.17 -0.43
C LEU A 43 -5.23 1.81 -0.67
N TYR A 44 -4.52 0.71 -0.47
CA TYR A 44 -5.20 -0.51 -0.11
C TYR A 44 -4.82 -0.98 1.29
N VAL A 45 -5.82 -1.49 2.00
CA VAL A 45 -5.68 -2.14 3.28
C VAL A 45 -5.68 -3.64 3.04
N SER A 46 -4.79 -4.36 3.66
CA SER A 46 -4.76 -5.83 3.61
C SER A 46 -4.41 -6.42 4.97
N ASP A 47 -4.77 -7.69 5.16
CA ASP A 47 -4.40 -8.50 6.31
C ASP A 47 -4.01 -9.92 5.88
N HIS A 48 -3.48 -10.71 6.80
CA HIS A 48 -3.12 -12.13 6.61
C HIS A 48 -2.31 -12.42 5.34
N LEU A 49 -1.43 -11.49 4.90
CA LEU A 49 -0.63 -11.67 3.70
C LEU A 49 0.41 -12.79 3.79
N ASP A 50 0.65 -13.31 4.98
CA ASP A 50 1.42 -14.52 5.26
C ASP A 50 0.69 -15.81 4.87
N ASP A 51 -0.65 -15.78 4.84
CA ASP A 51 -1.50 -16.88 4.38
C ASP A 51 -2.46 -16.41 3.28
N HIS A 52 -2.07 -16.58 2.03
CA HIS A 52 -2.87 -16.15 0.86
C HIS A 52 -4.29 -16.72 0.82
N THR A 53 -4.57 -17.80 1.56
CA THR A 53 -5.92 -18.38 1.62
C THR A 53 -6.86 -17.59 2.54
N LYS A 54 -6.30 -16.77 3.43
CA LYS A 54 -7.00 -15.93 4.38
C LYS A 54 -6.84 -14.44 4.10
N ALA A 55 -5.95 -14.09 3.20
CA ALA A 55 -5.63 -12.70 2.91
C ALA A 55 -6.83 -11.97 2.30
N HIS A 56 -7.14 -10.81 2.86
CA HIS A 56 -8.16 -9.89 2.34
C HIS A 56 -7.53 -8.57 1.95
N MET A 57 -8.15 -7.89 1.00
CA MET A 57 -7.78 -6.53 0.63
C MET A 57 -9.00 -5.70 0.26
N ILE A 58 -8.85 -4.38 0.33
CA ILE A 58 -9.84 -3.40 -0.10
C ILE A 58 -9.17 -2.07 -0.40
N PHE A 59 -9.67 -1.32 -1.38
CA PHE A 59 -9.12 -0.02 -1.74
C PHE A 59 -9.92 1.13 -1.11
N ALA A 60 -9.20 2.17 -0.73
CA ALA A 60 -9.76 3.41 -0.20
C ALA A 60 -9.05 4.63 -0.79
N ASP A 61 -9.76 5.77 -0.80
CA ASP A 61 -9.17 7.08 -1.10
C ASP A 61 -8.42 7.68 0.11
N MET A 62 -7.88 8.89 -0.06
CA MET A 62 -7.13 9.58 1.00
C MET A 62 -7.99 10.20 2.09
N ASP A 63 -9.31 10.13 1.99
CA ASP A 63 -10.27 10.47 3.03
C ASP A 63 -10.82 9.23 3.75
N TYR A 64 -10.31 8.06 3.35
CA TYR A 64 -10.70 6.74 3.84
C TYR A 64 -12.13 6.35 3.44
N HIS A 65 -12.54 6.69 2.22
CA HIS A 65 -13.76 6.18 1.61
C HIS A 65 -13.45 5.00 0.68
N LEU A 66 -14.40 4.07 0.60
CA LEU A 66 -14.29 2.89 -0.25
C LEU A 66 -14.15 3.28 -1.72
N GLU A 67 -13.15 2.75 -2.41
CA GLU A 67 -13.01 2.86 -3.84
C GLU A 67 -13.82 1.77 -4.58
N PRO A 68 -14.42 2.10 -5.75
CA PRO A 68 -15.32 1.19 -6.47
C PRO A 68 -14.56 0.22 -7.39
N PHE A 69 -13.38 -0.27 -6.97
CA PHE A 69 -12.59 -1.26 -7.73
C PHE A 69 -11.77 -2.13 -6.78
N ASN A 70 -11.31 -3.25 -7.30
CA ASN A 70 -10.51 -4.21 -6.58
C ASN A 70 -9.47 -4.87 -7.48
N ARG A 71 -8.74 -5.83 -6.93
CA ARG A 71 -7.89 -6.78 -7.65
C ARG A 71 -8.49 -8.17 -7.50
N GLY A 72 -8.36 -9.02 -8.53
CA GLY A 72 -8.94 -10.36 -8.55
C GLY A 72 -8.09 -11.45 -7.89
N ASP A 73 -6.93 -11.11 -7.32
CA ASP A 73 -5.96 -12.07 -6.78
C ASP A 73 -6.11 -12.38 -5.28
N TYR A 74 -6.94 -11.60 -4.56
CA TYR A 74 -7.23 -11.79 -3.13
C TYR A 74 -8.72 -11.76 -2.84
N GLN A 75 -9.09 -12.27 -1.67
CA GLN A 75 -10.43 -12.05 -1.14
C GLN A 75 -10.60 -10.57 -0.78
N HIS A 76 -11.86 -10.11 -0.74
CA HIS A 76 -12.16 -8.73 -0.39
C HIS A 76 -12.78 -8.66 1.00
N PHE A 77 -12.43 -7.63 1.75
CA PHE A 77 -13.18 -7.30 2.96
C PHE A 77 -14.63 -6.99 2.61
N GLU A 78 -15.59 -7.39 3.44
CA GLU A 78 -17.01 -7.03 3.28
C GLU A 78 -17.25 -5.53 3.44
N SER A 79 -16.40 -4.85 4.21
CA SER A 79 -16.43 -3.41 4.43
C SER A 79 -15.02 -2.91 4.78
N LEU A 80 -14.80 -1.59 4.65
CA LEU A 80 -13.53 -1.00 5.09
C LEU A 80 -13.27 -1.32 6.57
N PRO A 81 -12.10 -1.85 6.91
CA PRO A 81 -11.66 -1.95 8.30
C PRO A 81 -11.67 -0.58 8.99
N PRO A 82 -11.70 -0.51 10.32
CA PRO A 82 -11.61 0.75 11.04
C PRO A 82 -10.41 1.57 10.56
N LYS A 83 -10.65 2.88 10.35
CA LYS A 83 -9.60 3.83 9.97
C LYS A 83 -8.51 3.85 11.05
N PRO A 84 -7.22 3.71 10.69
CA PRO A 84 -6.15 3.77 11.68
C PRO A 84 -6.10 5.13 12.37
N GLU A 85 -5.82 5.14 13.67
CA GLU A 85 -5.76 6.41 14.44
C GLU A 85 -4.65 7.33 13.92
N LYS A 86 -3.56 6.76 13.43
CA LYS A 86 -2.40 7.48 12.90
C LYS A 86 -2.47 7.75 11.38
N PHE A 87 -3.66 7.68 10.79
CA PHE A 87 -3.81 7.84 9.33
C PHE A 87 -3.23 9.16 8.80
N GLU A 88 -3.45 10.26 9.48
CA GLU A 88 -2.91 11.57 9.07
C GLU A 88 -1.37 11.61 9.20
N GLU A 89 -0.80 10.99 10.24
CA GLU A 89 0.63 10.82 10.40
C GLU A 89 1.21 9.95 9.27
N MET A 90 0.56 8.84 8.94
CA MET A 90 0.93 7.99 7.79
C MET A 90 0.98 8.79 6.49
N LYS A 91 -0.03 9.60 6.20
CA LYS A 91 -0.06 10.45 4.99
C LYS A 91 1.13 11.42 4.92
N GLN A 92 1.56 12.00 6.05
CA GLN A 92 2.72 12.91 6.08
C GLN A 92 4.03 12.15 5.84
N ILE A 93 4.20 10.97 6.46
CA ILE A 93 5.35 10.09 6.24
C ILE A 93 5.43 9.71 4.76
N VAL A 94 4.31 9.25 4.19
CA VAL A 94 4.23 8.82 2.79
C VAL A 94 4.57 9.96 1.82
N LYS A 95 4.04 11.18 2.04
CA LYS A 95 4.41 12.36 1.25
C LYS A 95 5.90 12.66 1.28
N THR A 96 6.53 12.46 2.43
CA THR A 96 7.97 12.69 2.60
C THR A 96 8.76 11.64 1.82
N LEU A 97 8.40 10.37 1.95
CA LEU A 97 9.08 9.25 1.30
C LEU A 97 8.89 9.24 -0.23
N ALA A 98 7.70 9.62 -0.71
CA ALA A 98 7.37 9.65 -2.14
C ALA A 98 7.86 10.91 -2.87
N LYS A 99 8.43 11.88 -2.16
CA LYS A 99 8.84 13.18 -2.74
C LYS A 99 9.75 13.00 -3.95
N ASN A 100 9.41 13.66 -5.06
CA ASN A 100 10.15 13.63 -6.33
C ASN A 100 10.21 12.25 -7.02
N ILE A 101 9.34 11.32 -6.64
CA ILE A 101 9.22 10.00 -7.27
C ILE A 101 7.98 10.00 -8.15
N SER A 102 8.11 9.56 -9.41
CA SER A 102 6.99 9.50 -10.37
C SER A 102 5.90 8.55 -9.94
N PHE A 103 6.29 7.39 -9.42
CA PHE A 103 5.41 6.39 -8.82
C PHE A 103 6.16 5.57 -7.78
N VAL A 104 5.54 5.36 -6.64
CA VAL A 104 6.01 4.43 -5.59
C VAL A 104 4.84 3.99 -4.73
N ARG A 105 4.83 2.72 -4.33
CA ARG A 105 3.97 2.23 -3.25
C ARG A 105 4.77 2.28 -1.95
N VAL A 106 4.18 2.86 -0.92
CA VAL A 106 4.75 2.95 0.43
C VAL A 106 3.88 2.13 1.37
N ASP A 107 4.46 1.13 2.00
CA ASP A 107 3.77 0.22 2.90
C ASP A 107 4.07 0.59 4.35
N LEU A 108 3.03 0.78 5.14
CA LEU A 108 3.10 1.17 6.56
C LEU A 108 2.21 0.25 7.40
N TYR A 109 2.54 0.15 8.67
CA TYR A 109 1.75 -0.54 9.70
C TYR A 109 1.43 0.40 10.84
N GLU A 110 0.31 0.17 11.52
CA GLU A 110 0.03 0.76 12.81
C GLU A 110 -0.08 -0.34 13.86
N ILE A 111 0.76 -0.25 14.90
CA ILE A 111 0.77 -1.20 16.02
C ILE A 111 0.88 -0.39 17.31
N ASN A 112 -0.07 -0.57 18.23
CA ASN A 112 -0.09 0.14 19.52
C ASN A 112 0.06 1.66 19.35
N HIS A 113 -0.73 2.26 18.43
CA HIS A 113 -0.75 3.70 18.12
C HIS A 113 0.60 4.27 17.62
N LYS A 114 1.45 3.44 17.03
CA LYS A 114 2.70 3.84 16.40
C LYS A 114 2.75 3.37 14.96
N VAL A 115 3.27 4.24 14.10
CA VAL A 115 3.49 3.92 12.69
C VAL A 115 4.84 3.25 12.51
N TYR A 116 4.84 2.16 11.77
CA TYR A 116 6.05 1.41 11.38
C TYR A 116 6.16 1.40 9.86
N PHE A 117 7.40 1.56 9.39
CA PHE A 117 7.70 1.47 7.97
C PHE A 117 7.77 0.00 7.55
N GLY A 118 7.12 -0.32 6.44
CA GLY A 118 7.17 -1.62 5.79
C GLY A 118 8.13 -1.65 4.61
N GLU A 119 7.72 -1.12 3.47
CA GLU A 119 8.43 -1.31 2.20
C GLU A 119 8.23 -0.10 1.27
N LEU A 120 9.20 0.10 0.37
CA LEU A 120 9.03 0.92 -0.85
C LEU A 120 9.03 0.00 -2.06
N THR A 121 7.92 0.00 -2.83
CA THR A 121 7.79 -0.81 -4.04
C THR A 121 7.62 0.09 -5.26
N PHE A 122 8.58 0.05 -6.18
CA PHE A 122 8.56 0.89 -7.40
C PHE A 122 7.76 0.26 -8.54
N HIS A 123 7.65 -1.06 -8.57
CA HIS A 123 6.93 -1.82 -9.60
C HIS A 123 6.06 -2.91 -8.94
N PRO A 124 4.92 -2.54 -8.31
CA PRO A 124 4.04 -3.53 -7.67
C PRO A 124 3.62 -4.62 -8.67
N CYS A 125 3.76 -5.87 -8.29
CA CYS A 125 3.44 -7.04 -9.13
C CYS A 125 4.07 -6.98 -10.53
N ALA A 126 5.27 -6.39 -10.66
CA ALA A 126 5.97 -6.16 -11.93
C ALA A 126 5.11 -5.39 -12.98
N GLY A 127 4.06 -4.69 -12.54
CA GLY A 127 3.14 -3.95 -13.41
C GLY A 127 2.09 -4.80 -14.15
N PHE A 128 1.97 -6.08 -13.82
CA PHE A 128 1.09 -7.00 -14.55
C PHE A 128 -0.23 -7.35 -13.84
N MET A 129 -0.44 -6.90 -12.61
CA MET A 129 -1.68 -7.20 -11.91
C MET A 129 -2.79 -6.23 -12.30
N PRO A 130 -3.86 -6.69 -12.96
CA PRO A 130 -4.96 -5.83 -13.40
C PRO A 130 -5.86 -5.42 -12.23
N PHE A 131 -6.46 -4.24 -12.38
CA PHE A 131 -7.58 -3.79 -11.53
C PHE A 131 -8.93 -4.18 -12.16
N GLU A 132 -9.90 -4.45 -11.33
CA GLU A 132 -11.27 -4.79 -11.75
C GLU A 132 -12.26 -3.73 -11.26
N PRO A 133 -13.06 -3.10 -12.16
CA PRO A 133 -13.06 -3.30 -13.62
C PRO A 133 -11.85 -2.65 -14.33
N GLU A 134 -11.48 -3.19 -15.51
CA GLU A 134 -10.30 -2.80 -16.34
C GLU A 134 -10.17 -1.29 -16.59
N LEU A 135 -11.29 -0.56 -16.55
CA LEU A 135 -11.28 0.90 -16.66
C LEU A 135 -10.29 1.56 -15.70
N TRP A 136 -10.09 0.96 -14.52
CA TRP A 136 -9.23 1.51 -13.49
C TRP A 136 -7.74 1.36 -13.81
N ASP A 137 -7.32 0.34 -14.53
CA ASP A 137 -5.94 0.25 -15.04
C ASP A 137 -5.59 1.48 -15.87
N LYS A 138 -6.47 1.83 -16.79
CA LYS A 138 -6.29 3.01 -17.66
C LYS A 138 -6.33 4.32 -16.86
N LYS A 139 -7.23 4.42 -15.89
CA LYS A 139 -7.39 5.61 -15.04
C LYS A 139 -6.16 5.85 -14.18
N LEU A 140 -5.70 4.83 -13.48
CA LEU A 140 -4.52 4.91 -12.62
C LEU A 140 -3.23 5.05 -13.43
N GLY A 141 -3.10 4.34 -14.55
CA GLY A 141 -1.95 4.48 -15.45
C GLY A 141 -1.74 5.89 -15.97
N LYS A 142 -2.83 6.65 -16.23
CA LYS A 142 -2.75 8.07 -16.64
C LYS A 142 -2.24 9.01 -15.54
N MET A 143 -2.25 8.59 -14.28
CA MET A 143 -1.70 9.37 -13.16
C MET A 143 -0.18 9.29 -13.10
N ILE A 144 0.43 8.28 -13.73
CA ILE A 144 1.89 8.11 -13.78
C ILE A 144 2.47 9.14 -14.74
N ARG A 145 3.29 10.05 -14.23
CA ARG A 145 4.03 11.03 -15.01
C ARG A 145 5.48 10.55 -15.14
N LEU A 146 5.81 10.02 -16.31
CA LEU A 146 7.19 9.67 -16.62
C LEU A 146 8.03 10.94 -16.79
N PRO A 147 9.30 10.93 -16.34
CA PRO A 147 10.21 12.03 -16.64
C PRO A 147 10.37 12.16 -18.16
N PRO A 148 10.56 13.40 -18.69
CA PRO A 148 10.81 13.57 -20.11
C PRO A 148 12.03 12.72 -20.50
N ASN A 149 11.88 12.01 -21.63
CA ASN A 149 12.96 11.21 -22.21
C ASN A 149 14.19 12.12 -22.33
N ARG A 150 15.21 11.89 -21.54
CA ARG A 150 16.53 12.49 -21.81
C ARG A 150 17.03 11.77 -23.04
N GLY A 151 16.76 12.36 -24.21
CA GLY A 151 17.19 11.85 -25.50
C GLY A 151 18.68 11.52 -25.38
N GLY A 152 19.01 10.25 -25.56
CA GLY A 152 20.40 9.85 -25.73
C GLY A 152 20.94 10.55 -26.98
N THR A 153 21.98 11.33 -26.78
CA THR A 153 22.88 11.76 -27.85
C THR A 153 23.75 10.61 -28.24
#